data_ece572462135eda370a46a881fef9cb8
#
_entry.id   ece572462135eda370a46a881fef9cb8
#
_cell.length_a   1.000
_cell.length_b   1.000
_cell.length_c   1.000
_cell.angle_alpha   90.00
_cell.angle_beta   90.00
_cell.angle_gamma   90.00
#
_symmetry.space_group_name_H-M   'P 1'
#
loop_
_entity.id
_entity.type
_entity.pdbx_description
1 polymer ?
#
loop_
_entity_poly.entity_id
_entity_poly.type
_entity_poly.pdbx_seq_one_letter_code
_entity_poly.pdbx_strand_id
1 'polypeptide(L)'
;LMFHKPELGITSPYELNEDQYKAALDLLRGQRELVSRYWHDAFIQIDDFKNEGVVASGSWPFQVNLLKSEGQPVASTIPQEGATGWADTSMLHVDAAHPNCAYMWLEHSLASNLQSDLAVWFGANPSVPAACTDGRGMSTAESCKANGMEDFDKIRFWTTPTAKCPAGDCVPYYRWVSDYIGVIGGR
;
A
#
# COMPACT_ATOMS: atom_id res chain seq x y z
N LEU A 1 -9.08 -12.76 2.47
CA LEU A 1 -9.86 -13.48 3.49
C LEU A 1 -11.29 -12.94 3.58
N MET A 2 -11.48 -11.62 3.74
CA MET A 2 -12.81 -10.99 3.84
C MET A 2 -13.75 -11.38 2.69
N PHE A 3 -13.27 -11.46 1.47
CA PHE A 3 -14.04 -11.86 0.28
C PHE A 3 -14.34 -13.35 0.23
N HIS A 4 -13.34 -14.18 0.58
CA HIS A 4 -13.44 -15.64 0.43
C HIS A 4 -14.07 -16.33 1.63
N LYS A 5 -14.20 -15.64 2.76
CA LYS A 5 -14.81 -16.14 4.00
C LYS A 5 -15.71 -15.10 4.62
N PRO A 6 -16.80 -14.70 3.93
CA PRO A 6 -17.73 -13.68 4.44
C PRO A 6 -18.40 -14.07 5.76
N GLU A 7 -18.51 -15.37 6.02
CA GLU A 7 -19.04 -15.93 7.28
C GLU A 7 -18.24 -15.50 8.51
N LEU A 8 -16.98 -15.09 8.35
CA LEU A 8 -16.17 -14.57 9.45
C LEU A 8 -16.56 -13.14 9.87
N GLY A 9 -17.38 -12.45 9.08
CA GLY A 9 -17.89 -11.12 9.41
C GLY A 9 -16.79 -10.05 9.61
N ILE A 10 -15.65 -10.17 8.90
CA ILE A 10 -14.55 -9.20 9.00
C ILE A 10 -14.98 -7.87 8.40
N THR A 11 -15.06 -6.82 9.21
CA THR A 11 -15.40 -5.46 8.78
C THR A 11 -14.15 -4.59 8.52
N SER A 12 -13.08 -4.83 9.28
CA SER A 12 -11.78 -4.17 9.10
C SER A 12 -10.67 -5.23 9.04
N PRO A 13 -9.80 -5.20 8.01
CA PRO A 13 -8.68 -6.14 7.94
C PRO A 13 -7.60 -5.85 8.99
N TYR A 14 -7.68 -4.73 9.70
CA TYR A 14 -6.71 -4.28 10.70
C TYR A 14 -7.20 -4.46 12.15
N GLU A 15 -8.43 -4.93 12.33
CA GLU A 15 -9.02 -5.25 13.65
C GLU A 15 -9.68 -6.62 13.57
N LEU A 16 -8.94 -7.65 13.99
CA LEU A 16 -9.40 -9.03 13.94
C LEU A 16 -9.57 -9.60 15.36
N ASN A 17 -10.65 -10.35 15.57
CA ASN A 17 -10.77 -11.22 16.73
C ASN A 17 -9.90 -12.48 16.56
N GLU A 18 -9.83 -13.35 17.59
CA GLU A 18 -8.97 -14.53 17.59
C GLU A 18 -9.28 -15.51 16.44
N ASP A 19 -10.55 -15.75 16.12
CA ASP A 19 -10.94 -16.70 15.07
C ASP A 19 -10.60 -16.14 13.68
N GLN A 20 -10.89 -14.87 13.45
CA GLN A 20 -10.55 -14.15 12.21
C GLN A 20 -9.03 -14.11 12.00
N TYR A 21 -8.30 -13.81 13.07
CA TYR A 21 -6.84 -13.74 13.06
C TYR A 21 -6.21 -15.10 12.77
N LYS A 22 -6.68 -16.16 13.44
CA LYS A 22 -6.23 -17.53 13.20
C LYS A 22 -6.46 -17.93 11.73
N ALA A 23 -7.65 -17.62 11.19
CA ALA A 23 -7.95 -17.91 9.79
C ALA A 23 -7.03 -17.15 8.83
N ALA A 24 -6.63 -15.91 9.17
CA ALA A 24 -5.67 -15.13 8.39
C ALA A 24 -4.26 -15.74 8.43
N LEU A 25 -3.80 -16.19 9.60
CA LEU A 25 -2.51 -16.87 9.75
C LEU A 25 -2.47 -18.20 9.00
N ASP A 26 -3.55 -18.98 9.05
CA ASP A 26 -3.61 -20.26 8.34
C ASP A 26 -3.56 -20.06 6.83
N LEU A 27 -4.21 -18.99 6.31
CA LEU A 27 -4.10 -18.60 4.91
C LEU A 27 -2.67 -18.18 4.54
N LEU A 28 -2.03 -17.37 5.39
CA LEU A 28 -0.64 -16.91 5.18
C LEU A 28 0.36 -18.09 5.20
N ARG A 29 0.18 -19.07 6.10
CA ARG A 29 0.99 -20.30 6.13
C ARG A 29 0.85 -21.10 4.85
N GLY A 30 -0.38 -21.25 4.36
CA GLY A 30 -0.63 -21.90 3.07
C GLY A 30 0.00 -21.15 1.90
N GLN A 31 -0.08 -19.83 1.88
CA GLN A 31 0.55 -18.99 0.87
C GLN A 31 2.09 -19.11 0.92
N ARG A 32 2.67 -19.21 2.12
CA ARG A 32 4.14 -19.27 2.28
C ARG A 32 4.80 -20.37 1.47
N GLU A 33 4.12 -21.49 1.32
CA GLU A 33 4.62 -22.63 0.52
C GLU A 33 4.60 -22.37 -1.00
N LEU A 34 3.83 -21.39 -1.44
CA LEU A 34 3.63 -21.07 -2.85
C LEU A 34 4.49 -19.90 -3.34
N VAL A 35 5.09 -19.14 -2.43
CA VAL A 35 5.88 -17.95 -2.80
C VAL A 35 7.37 -18.20 -2.68
N SER A 36 8.14 -17.74 -3.66
CA SER A 36 9.61 -17.87 -3.66
C SER A 36 10.22 -17.02 -2.55
N ARG A 37 9.80 -15.79 -2.43
CA ARG A 37 10.23 -14.88 -1.37
C ARG A 37 9.23 -13.76 -1.11
N TYR A 38 9.33 -13.11 0.05
CA TYR A 38 8.72 -11.84 0.36
C TYR A 38 9.77 -10.75 0.15
N TRP A 39 9.48 -9.80 -0.74
CA TRP A 39 10.36 -8.67 -0.95
C TRP A 39 10.17 -7.61 0.16
N HIS A 40 11.21 -6.89 0.48
CA HIS A 40 11.23 -5.80 1.46
C HIS A 40 11.84 -4.50 0.92
N ASP A 41 12.35 -4.56 -0.30
CA ASP A 41 12.91 -3.43 -1.05
C ASP A 41 12.38 -3.46 -2.47
N ALA A 42 11.97 -2.29 -2.98
CA ALA A 42 11.35 -2.17 -4.30
C ALA A 42 12.27 -2.61 -5.44
N PHE A 43 13.59 -2.34 -5.31
CA PHE A 43 14.56 -2.69 -6.35
C PHE A 43 14.86 -4.19 -6.37
N ILE A 44 14.78 -4.88 -5.24
CA ILE A 44 14.83 -6.35 -5.20
C ILE A 44 13.68 -6.94 -6.00
N GLN A 45 12.46 -6.44 -5.82
CA GLN A 45 11.30 -6.93 -6.57
C GLN A 45 11.41 -6.62 -8.09
N ILE A 46 11.94 -5.44 -8.44
CA ILE A 46 12.21 -5.08 -9.84
C ILE A 46 13.22 -6.07 -10.46
N ASP A 47 14.28 -6.39 -9.74
CA ASP A 47 15.29 -7.36 -10.17
C ASP A 47 14.71 -8.77 -10.33
N ASP A 48 13.83 -9.18 -9.43
CA ASP A 48 13.12 -10.46 -9.51
C ASP A 48 12.35 -10.62 -10.83
N PHE A 49 11.66 -9.58 -11.26
CA PHE A 49 10.96 -9.60 -12.55
C PHE A 49 11.91 -9.62 -13.75
N LYS A 50 13.06 -8.96 -13.65
CA LYS A 50 14.02 -8.85 -14.74
C LYS A 50 14.89 -10.10 -14.90
N ASN A 51 15.32 -10.70 -13.79
CA ASN A 51 16.43 -11.65 -13.78
C ASN A 51 16.08 -13.00 -13.13
N GLU A 52 15.07 -13.07 -12.26
CA GLU A 52 14.75 -14.28 -11.49
C GLU A 52 13.51 -15.02 -12.02
N GLY A 53 12.89 -14.53 -13.10
CA GLY A 53 11.74 -15.17 -13.73
C GLY A 53 10.44 -15.11 -12.92
N VAL A 54 10.32 -14.14 -12.01
CA VAL A 54 9.06 -13.89 -11.28
C VAL A 54 7.98 -13.45 -12.25
N VAL A 55 6.82 -14.09 -12.18
CA VAL A 55 5.70 -13.84 -13.10
C VAL A 55 4.53 -13.08 -12.44
N ALA A 56 4.47 -13.05 -11.10
CA ALA A 56 3.44 -12.32 -10.35
C ALA A 56 3.96 -11.92 -8.98
N SER A 57 3.61 -10.73 -8.52
CA SER A 57 3.96 -10.22 -7.20
C SER A 57 2.98 -9.12 -6.75
N GLY A 58 2.83 -8.93 -5.44
CA GLY A 58 2.30 -7.68 -4.90
C GLY A 58 3.29 -6.55 -5.18
N SER A 59 2.80 -5.39 -5.61
CA SER A 59 3.66 -4.31 -6.11
C SER A 59 3.06 -2.94 -5.81
N TRP A 60 3.90 -1.94 -5.67
CA TRP A 60 3.47 -0.54 -5.70
C TRP A 60 3.47 -0.03 -7.15
N PRO A 61 2.75 1.06 -7.46
CA PRO A 61 2.81 1.67 -8.79
C PRO A 61 4.23 2.04 -9.22
N PHE A 62 5.11 2.41 -8.30
CA PHE A 62 6.51 2.75 -8.56
C PHE A 62 7.24 1.64 -9.36
N GLN A 63 7.23 0.39 -8.86
CA GLN A 63 7.94 -0.71 -9.54
C GLN A 63 7.33 -1.00 -10.91
N VAL A 64 6.00 -0.95 -11.01
CA VAL A 64 5.30 -1.18 -12.28
C VAL A 64 5.67 -0.12 -13.31
N ASN A 65 5.68 1.15 -12.91
CA ASN A 65 6.02 2.26 -13.80
C ASN A 65 7.48 2.18 -14.24
N LEU A 66 8.41 1.85 -13.34
CA LEU A 66 9.81 1.69 -13.68
C LEU A 66 10.03 0.52 -14.64
N LEU A 67 9.48 -0.66 -14.37
CA LEU A 67 9.57 -1.82 -15.25
C LEU A 67 9.02 -1.52 -16.65
N LYS A 68 7.88 -0.84 -16.75
CA LYS A 68 7.30 -0.40 -18.03
C LYS A 68 8.21 0.60 -18.76
N SER A 69 8.80 1.56 -18.06
CA SER A 69 9.71 2.55 -18.66
C SER A 69 10.98 1.91 -19.23
N GLU A 70 11.39 0.78 -18.68
CA GLU A 70 12.51 -0.02 -19.16
C GLU A 70 12.11 -1.06 -20.23
N GLY A 71 10.86 -1.03 -20.70
CA GLY A 71 10.35 -1.90 -21.75
C GLY A 71 10.02 -3.33 -21.30
N GLN A 72 9.94 -3.58 -19.99
CA GLN A 72 9.54 -4.90 -19.49
C GLN A 72 8.05 -5.17 -19.77
N PRO A 73 7.68 -6.39 -20.18
CA PRO A 73 6.30 -6.75 -20.54
C PRO A 73 5.45 -7.02 -19.30
N VAL A 74 5.23 -6.01 -18.47
CA VAL A 74 4.46 -6.10 -17.22
C VAL A 74 3.14 -5.34 -17.30
N ALA A 75 2.15 -5.83 -16.56
CA ALA A 75 0.87 -5.15 -16.32
C ALA A 75 0.53 -5.21 -14.84
N SER A 76 -0.33 -4.32 -14.39
CA SER A 76 -0.86 -4.31 -13.02
C SER A 76 -2.37 -4.23 -13.01
N THR A 77 -2.96 -4.72 -11.95
CA THR A 77 -4.39 -4.63 -11.69
C THR A 77 -4.66 -4.58 -10.19
N ILE A 78 -5.72 -3.90 -9.81
CA ILE A 78 -6.28 -4.02 -8.47
C ILE A 78 -7.23 -5.23 -8.48
N PRO A 79 -6.99 -6.25 -7.64
CA PRO A 79 -7.86 -7.42 -7.57
C PRO A 79 -9.28 -7.05 -7.15
N GLN A 80 -10.25 -7.91 -7.44
CA GLN A 80 -11.63 -7.71 -6.98
C GLN A 80 -11.74 -7.67 -5.44
N GLU A 81 -10.82 -8.32 -4.75
CA GLU A 81 -10.70 -8.32 -3.30
C GLU A 81 -10.20 -6.98 -2.74
N GLY A 82 -9.75 -6.09 -3.61
CA GLY A 82 -9.13 -4.83 -3.26
C GLY A 82 -7.64 -4.95 -2.93
N ALA A 83 -7.07 -3.84 -2.55
CA ALA A 83 -5.68 -3.74 -2.13
C ALA A 83 -5.56 -2.90 -0.85
N THR A 84 -4.44 -3.03 -0.18
CA THR A 84 -4.07 -2.10 0.91
C THR A 84 -3.40 -0.86 0.33
N GLY A 85 -3.61 0.27 0.99
CA GLY A 85 -2.95 1.51 0.63
C GLY A 85 -2.56 2.31 1.87
N TRP A 86 -1.75 3.32 1.66
CA TRP A 86 -1.37 4.28 2.71
C TRP A 86 -1.26 5.68 2.11
N ALA A 87 -1.16 6.66 2.97
CA ALA A 87 -0.84 8.03 2.58
C ALA A 87 0.40 8.50 3.34
N ASP A 88 1.35 9.05 2.62
CA ASP A 88 2.45 9.79 3.23
C ASP A 88 1.90 11.12 3.75
N THR A 89 2.30 11.50 4.95
CA THR A 89 1.75 12.67 5.63
C THR A 89 2.86 13.61 6.08
N SER A 90 2.61 14.90 5.94
CA SER A 90 3.45 15.94 6.55
C SER A 90 2.93 16.27 7.93
N MET A 91 3.82 16.32 8.91
CA MET A 91 3.50 16.65 10.30
C MET A 91 4.26 17.88 10.76
N LEU A 92 3.55 18.76 11.47
CA LEU A 92 4.16 19.91 12.12
C LEU A 92 4.55 19.54 13.56
N HIS A 93 5.83 19.72 13.90
CA HIS A 93 6.28 19.53 15.27
C HIS A 93 5.63 20.56 16.21
N VAL A 94 5.24 20.14 17.43
CA VAL A 94 4.57 21.01 18.42
C VAL A 94 5.39 22.24 18.78
N ASP A 95 6.73 22.12 18.83
CA ASP A 95 7.66 23.21 19.13
C ASP A 95 8.35 23.74 17.87
N ALA A 96 7.67 23.74 16.72
CA ALA A 96 8.23 24.27 15.48
C ALA A 96 8.57 25.75 15.64
N ALA A 97 9.83 26.13 15.38
CA ALA A 97 10.29 27.52 15.52
C ALA A 97 9.61 28.50 14.54
N HIS A 98 9.18 27.99 13.39
CA HIS A 98 8.55 28.77 12.33
C HIS A 98 7.27 28.10 11.78
N PRO A 99 6.19 28.00 12.59
CA PRO A 99 4.99 27.28 12.20
C PRO A 99 4.30 27.89 10.95
N ASN A 100 4.33 29.22 10.78
CA ASN A 100 3.75 29.86 9.62
C ASN A 100 4.46 29.45 8.30
N CYS A 101 5.80 29.33 8.32
CA CYS A 101 6.54 28.83 7.16
C CYS A 101 6.18 27.37 6.86
N ALA A 102 5.99 26.54 7.88
CA ALA A 102 5.57 25.16 7.72
C ALA A 102 4.17 25.09 7.10
N TYR A 103 3.21 25.89 7.53
CA TYR A 103 1.89 25.96 6.90
C TYR A 103 1.95 26.43 5.44
N MET A 104 2.75 27.44 5.13
CA MET A 104 2.97 27.86 3.74
C MET A 104 3.56 26.74 2.88
N TRP A 105 4.47 25.94 3.43
CA TRP A 105 5.01 24.77 2.75
C TRP A 105 3.95 23.69 2.52
N LEU A 106 3.15 23.39 3.54
CA LEU A 106 2.06 22.43 3.44
C LEU A 106 1.04 22.87 2.38
N GLU A 107 0.64 24.13 2.38
CA GLU A 107 -0.26 24.69 1.37
C GLU A 107 0.34 24.60 -0.04
N HIS A 108 1.62 24.98 -0.19
CA HIS A 108 2.33 24.86 -1.46
C HIS A 108 2.39 23.41 -1.95
N SER A 109 2.58 22.44 -1.03
CA SER A 109 2.65 21.02 -1.37
C SER A 109 1.33 20.47 -1.94
N LEU A 110 0.21 21.15 -1.73
CA LEU A 110 -1.11 20.81 -2.27
C LEU A 110 -1.37 21.46 -3.65
N ALA A 111 -0.45 22.24 -4.19
CA ALA A 111 -0.60 22.77 -5.54
C ALA A 111 -0.65 21.63 -6.57
N SER A 112 -1.64 21.66 -7.46
CA SER A 112 -1.91 20.52 -8.36
C SER A 112 -0.75 20.19 -9.30
N ASN A 113 -0.01 21.20 -9.76
CA ASN A 113 1.20 20.99 -10.57
C ASN A 113 2.29 20.25 -9.78
N LEU A 114 2.52 20.66 -8.53
CA LEU A 114 3.52 20.00 -7.68
C LEU A 114 3.08 18.58 -7.33
N GLN A 115 1.83 18.38 -6.96
CA GLN A 115 1.27 17.04 -6.72
C GLN A 115 1.37 16.14 -7.94
N SER A 116 1.14 16.68 -9.12
CA SER A 116 1.27 15.96 -10.39
C SER A 116 2.71 15.49 -10.63
N ASP A 117 3.68 16.38 -10.47
CA ASP A 117 5.09 16.06 -10.69
C ASP A 117 5.64 15.08 -9.64
N LEU A 118 5.28 15.27 -8.38
CA LEU A 118 5.64 14.36 -7.30
C LEU A 118 5.05 12.95 -7.51
N ALA A 119 3.79 12.86 -7.93
CA ALA A 119 3.14 11.58 -8.18
C ALA A 119 3.83 10.78 -9.29
N VAL A 120 4.24 11.44 -10.36
CA VAL A 120 5.00 10.79 -11.46
C VAL A 120 6.39 10.39 -10.99
N TRP A 121 7.09 11.30 -10.32
CA TRP A 121 8.46 11.04 -9.87
C TRP A 121 8.53 9.91 -8.83
N PHE A 122 7.58 9.90 -7.90
CA PHE A 122 7.53 8.90 -6.82
C PHE A 122 6.79 7.61 -7.22
N GLY A 123 6.05 7.62 -8.32
CA GLY A 123 5.22 6.47 -8.75
C GLY A 123 4.02 6.26 -7.82
N ALA A 124 3.29 7.31 -7.49
CA ALA A 124 2.15 7.30 -6.58
C ALA A 124 0.91 7.96 -7.24
N ASN A 125 -0.19 7.99 -6.52
CA ASN A 125 -1.35 8.83 -6.87
C ASN A 125 -1.26 10.17 -6.15
N PRO A 126 -1.60 11.29 -6.82
CA PRO A 126 -1.66 12.58 -6.14
C PRO A 126 -2.81 12.64 -5.15
N SER A 127 -2.62 13.32 -4.02
CA SER A 127 -3.70 13.56 -3.04
C SER A 127 -4.71 14.61 -3.50
N VAL A 128 -4.35 15.38 -4.52
CA VAL A 128 -5.23 16.37 -5.16
C VAL A 128 -5.69 15.83 -6.52
N PRO A 129 -6.96 15.39 -6.67
CA PRO A 129 -7.43 14.74 -7.91
C PRO A 129 -7.31 15.63 -9.17
N ALA A 130 -7.40 16.97 -9.02
CA ALA A 130 -7.20 17.89 -10.12
C ALA A 130 -5.81 17.74 -10.79
N ALA A 131 -4.81 17.28 -10.08
CA ALA A 131 -3.47 17.03 -10.59
C ALA A 131 -3.44 16.00 -11.74
N CYS A 132 -4.46 15.15 -11.85
CA CYS A 132 -4.59 14.16 -12.92
C CYS A 132 -5.21 14.75 -14.21
N THR A 133 -5.87 15.90 -14.14
CA THR A 133 -6.74 16.37 -15.24
C THR A 133 -6.54 17.84 -15.66
N ASP A 134 -5.90 18.65 -14.83
CA ASP A 134 -5.77 20.10 -15.09
C ASP A 134 -4.64 20.48 -16.07
N GLY A 135 -3.79 19.51 -16.43
CA GLY A 135 -2.72 19.70 -17.42
C GLY A 135 -1.56 20.59 -16.95
N ARG A 136 -1.45 20.86 -15.65
CA ARG A 136 -0.43 21.75 -15.09
C ARG A 136 0.86 21.07 -14.64
N GLY A 137 0.94 19.74 -14.74
CA GLY A 137 2.10 18.93 -14.35
C GLY A 137 2.24 17.69 -15.23
N MET A 138 3.05 16.74 -14.78
CA MET A 138 3.40 15.54 -15.56
C MET A 138 2.36 14.40 -15.49
N SER A 139 1.47 14.40 -14.51
CA SER A 139 0.41 13.40 -14.41
C SER A 139 -0.64 13.63 -15.50
N THR A 140 -1.23 12.53 -15.95
CA THR A 140 -2.37 12.52 -16.87
C THR A 140 -3.49 11.67 -16.28
N ALA A 141 -4.71 11.85 -16.78
CA ALA A 141 -5.83 10.98 -16.40
C ALA A 141 -5.51 9.51 -16.63
N GLU A 142 -4.80 9.19 -17.71
CA GLU A 142 -4.38 7.82 -18.03
C GLU A 142 -3.35 7.28 -17.04
N SER A 143 -2.33 8.06 -16.67
CA SER A 143 -1.33 7.63 -15.69
C SER A 143 -1.94 7.43 -14.29
N CYS A 144 -2.83 8.32 -13.86
CA CYS A 144 -3.56 8.18 -12.60
C CYS A 144 -4.47 6.94 -12.60
N LYS A 145 -5.17 6.69 -13.71
CA LYS A 145 -5.96 5.48 -13.88
C LYS A 145 -5.10 4.23 -13.81
N ALA A 146 -3.96 4.21 -14.51
CA ALA A 146 -3.02 3.09 -14.50
C ALA A 146 -2.47 2.79 -13.08
N ASN A 147 -2.38 3.81 -12.24
CA ASN A 147 -1.98 3.70 -10.83
C ASN A 147 -3.15 3.35 -9.88
N GLY A 148 -4.36 3.08 -10.40
CA GLY A 148 -5.51 2.62 -9.62
C GLY A 148 -6.40 3.72 -9.05
N MET A 149 -6.31 4.97 -9.54
CA MET A 149 -7.14 6.08 -9.03
C MET A 149 -8.65 5.83 -9.21
N GLU A 150 -9.05 5.14 -10.28
CA GLU A 150 -10.46 4.78 -10.54
C GLU A 150 -10.98 3.65 -9.63
N ASP A 151 -10.07 2.86 -9.03
CA ASP A 151 -10.39 1.76 -8.12
C ASP A 151 -10.19 2.13 -6.65
N PHE A 152 -10.20 3.43 -6.34
CA PHE A 152 -9.89 3.94 -5.01
C PHE A 152 -10.85 3.42 -3.92
N ASP A 153 -12.08 3.13 -4.27
CA ASP A 153 -13.09 2.52 -3.40
C ASP A 153 -12.73 1.08 -2.97
N LYS A 154 -11.87 0.40 -3.74
CA LYS A 154 -11.34 -0.93 -3.42
C LYS A 154 -10.11 -0.88 -2.52
N ILE A 155 -9.53 0.31 -2.29
CA ILE A 155 -8.35 0.48 -1.45
C ILE A 155 -8.76 0.56 0.03
N ARG A 156 -8.10 -0.26 0.85
CA ARG A 156 -8.25 -0.23 2.31
C ARG A 156 -7.02 0.44 2.92
N PHE A 157 -7.22 1.68 3.38
CA PHE A 157 -6.15 2.44 4.01
C PHE A 157 -5.66 1.75 5.26
N TRP A 158 -4.33 1.63 5.35
CA TRP A 158 -3.66 0.98 6.44
C TRP A 158 -3.87 1.71 7.76
N THR A 159 -4.19 0.94 8.78
CA THR A 159 -4.25 1.39 10.18
C THR A 159 -3.45 0.43 11.04
N THR A 160 -2.72 0.96 12.02
CA THR A 160 -2.01 0.10 12.97
C THR A 160 -3.02 -0.64 13.84
N PRO A 161 -2.96 -1.98 13.90
CA PRO A 161 -3.78 -2.73 14.83
C PRO A 161 -3.59 -2.27 16.27
N THR A 162 -4.65 -2.37 17.06
CA THR A 162 -4.66 -1.90 18.46
C THR A 162 -3.55 -2.54 19.30
N ALA A 163 -2.79 -1.74 20.04
CA ALA A 163 -1.71 -2.24 20.90
C ALA A 163 -2.24 -2.99 22.14
N LYS A 164 -3.41 -2.58 22.64
CA LYS A 164 -4.07 -3.17 23.80
C LYS A 164 -5.52 -3.45 23.47
N CYS A 165 -5.90 -4.71 23.43
CA CYS A 165 -7.29 -5.10 23.23
C CYS A 165 -8.03 -5.08 24.57
N PRO A 166 -9.22 -4.44 24.66
CA PRO A 166 -10.17 -4.74 25.72
C PRO A 166 -10.51 -6.23 25.68
N ALA A 167 -10.83 -6.83 26.83
CA ALA A 167 -10.93 -8.27 27.01
C ALA A 167 -11.64 -9.02 25.86
N GLY A 168 -10.87 -9.69 25.02
CA GLY A 168 -11.36 -10.65 24.03
C GLY A 168 -11.77 -10.09 22.65
N ASP A 169 -11.78 -8.79 22.43
CA ASP A 169 -12.41 -8.22 21.22
C ASP A 169 -11.47 -8.07 20.02
N CYS A 170 -10.16 -8.09 20.22
CA CYS A 170 -9.19 -8.01 19.12
C CYS A 170 -7.85 -8.69 19.47
N VAL A 171 -7.04 -8.91 18.46
CA VAL A 171 -5.66 -9.43 18.63
C VAL A 171 -4.69 -8.26 18.67
N PRO A 172 -3.85 -8.11 19.73
CA PRO A 172 -2.97 -6.98 19.89
C PRO A 172 -1.82 -6.98 18.86
N TYR A 173 -1.39 -5.79 18.45
CA TYR A 173 -0.42 -5.58 17.36
C TYR A 173 0.89 -6.37 17.51
N TYR A 174 1.41 -6.51 18.73
CA TYR A 174 2.66 -7.26 18.94
C TYR A 174 2.57 -8.73 18.49
N ARG A 175 1.38 -9.35 18.60
CA ARG A 175 1.16 -10.71 18.09
C ARG A 175 1.21 -10.76 16.58
N TRP A 176 0.65 -9.76 15.88
CA TRP A 176 0.71 -9.67 14.43
C TRP A 176 2.16 -9.67 13.94
N VAL A 177 3.02 -8.86 14.57
CA VAL A 177 4.44 -8.78 14.22
C VAL A 177 5.15 -10.12 14.51
N SER A 178 4.98 -10.67 15.71
CA SER A 178 5.62 -11.90 16.12
C SER A 178 5.24 -13.09 15.24
N ASP A 179 3.94 -13.28 15.01
CA ASP A 179 3.43 -14.42 14.26
C ASP A 179 3.74 -14.30 12.77
N TYR A 180 3.70 -13.07 12.21
CA TYR A 180 4.14 -12.82 10.83
C TYR A 180 5.61 -13.19 10.63
N ILE A 181 6.50 -12.72 11.52
CA ILE A 181 7.92 -13.08 11.48
C ILE A 181 8.10 -14.60 11.60
N GLY A 182 7.32 -15.26 12.46
CA GLY A 182 7.34 -16.71 12.59
C GLY A 182 6.95 -17.45 11.30
N VAL A 183 6.03 -16.89 10.52
CA VAL A 183 5.61 -17.49 9.24
C VAL A 183 6.62 -17.22 8.11
N ILE A 184 7.08 -15.98 7.96
CA ILE A 184 7.96 -15.61 6.83
C ILE A 184 9.43 -15.96 7.07
N GLY A 185 9.88 -15.93 8.32
CA GLY A 185 11.27 -16.20 8.73
C GLY A 185 11.57 -17.68 8.99
N GLY A 186 10.60 -18.54 8.99
CA GLY A 186 10.68 -19.96 9.34
C GLY A 186 11.21 -20.85 8.21
N ARG A 187 12.38 -20.53 7.64
CA ARG A 187 13.16 -21.43 6.76
C ARG A 187 14.51 -21.71 7.35
#